data_1701707c83e849375c1a8204eff6af78
#
_entry.id   1701707c83e849375c1a8204eff6af78
#
_cell.length_a   1.000
_cell.length_b   1.000
_cell.length_c   1.000
_cell.angle_alpha   90.00
_cell.angle_beta   90.00
_cell.angle_gamma   90.00
#
_symmetry.space_group_name_H-M   'P 1'
#
loop_
_entity.id
_entity.type
_entity.pdbx_description
1 polymer ?
#
loop_
_entity_poly.entity_id
_entity_poly.type
_entity_poly.pdbx_seq_one_letter_code
_entity_poly.pdbx_strand_id
1 'polypeptide(L)'
;MGTRFLPATKAVPKELLPIIDTPALQLIIDEAVGAGIDHIVIVTNRNKPAIEAYFEPSEDVVAKLRSTGRHAMADHLESIGRDVRVSFVYQDAPLGLGHAVGCAASAVGDEPFAVMLPDELMGDSSLLDRGAAALALAR
;
A
#
# COMPACT_ATOMS: atom_id res chain seq x y z
N MET A 1 -0.67 10.41 -12.82
CA MET A 1 -2.12 10.67 -12.70
C MET A 1 -2.89 9.51 -13.30
N GLY A 2 -3.87 8.94 -12.57
CA GLY A 2 -4.69 7.81 -13.03
C GLY A 2 -5.74 8.18 -14.08
N THR A 3 -5.34 8.92 -15.12
CA THR A 3 -6.26 9.45 -16.15
C THR A 3 -6.95 8.37 -16.97
N ARG A 4 -6.35 7.16 -17.05
CA ARG A 4 -6.94 6.02 -17.79
C ARG A 4 -8.19 5.46 -17.11
N PHE A 5 -8.34 5.70 -15.81
CA PHE A 5 -9.47 5.19 -15.00
C PHE A 5 -10.49 6.28 -14.65
N LEU A 6 -10.46 7.42 -15.35
CA LEU A 6 -11.50 8.43 -15.18
C LEU A 6 -12.85 7.89 -15.71
N PRO A 7 -13.99 8.21 -15.02
CA PRO A 7 -14.09 9.14 -13.89
C PRO A 7 -13.84 8.52 -12.51
N ALA A 8 -13.62 7.22 -12.38
CA ALA A 8 -13.48 6.53 -11.08
C ALA A 8 -12.34 7.13 -10.23
N THR A 9 -11.22 7.48 -10.86
CA THR A 9 -10.05 8.05 -10.17
C THR A 9 -10.11 9.56 -9.97
N LYS A 10 -11.27 10.18 -10.19
CA LYS A 10 -11.46 11.62 -9.94
C LYS A 10 -11.29 11.97 -8.44
N ALA A 11 -11.82 11.11 -7.57
CA ALA A 11 -11.82 11.32 -6.12
C ALA A 11 -11.11 10.21 -5.34
N VAL A 12 -10.86 9.06 -5.96
CA VAL A 12 -10.23 7.90 -5.34
C VAL A 12 -8.88 7.64 -6.01
N PRO A 13 -7.78 7.52 -5.25
CA PRO A 13 -6.50 7.08 -5.80
C PRO A 13 -6.66 5.74 -6.53
N LYS A 14 -6.01 5.58 -7.70
CA LYS A 14 -6.11 4.33 -8.48
C LYS A 14 -5.65 3.11 -7.68
N GLU A 15 -4.73 3.31 -6.77
CA GLU A 15 -4.14 2.32 -5.89
C GLU A 15 -5.15 1.74 -4.88
N LEU A 16 -6.21 2.50 -4.61
CA LEU A 16 -7.31 2.08 -3.73
C LEU A 16 -8.53 1.57 -4.49
N LEU A 17 -8.48 1.49 -5.83
CA LEU A 17 -9.53 0.82 -6.58
C LEU A 17 -9.53 -0.67 -6.24
N PRO A 18 -10.70 -1.25 -5.94
CA PRO A 18 -10.77 -2.66 -5.57
C PRO A 18 -10.61 -3.57 -6.79
N ILE A 19 -9.91 -4.66 -6.60
CA ILE A 19 -9.94 -5.84 -7.47
C ILE A 19 -10.85 -6.83 -6.74
N ILE A 20 -12.07 -6.98 -7.25
CA ILE A 20 -13.20 -7.66 -6.58
C ILE A 20 -13.59 -6.89 -5.31
N ASP A 21 -13.01 -7.17 -4.15
CA ASP A 21 -13.32 -6.59 -2.84
C ASP A 21 -12.09 -6.05 -2.09
N THR A 22 -10.90 -6.23 -2.65
CA THR A 22 -9.64 -5.86 -2.01
C THR A 22 -8.93 -4.76 -2.82
N PRO A 23 -8.52 -3.64 -2.20
CA PRO A 23 -7.76 -2.60 -2.88
C PRO A 23 -6.48 -3.13 -3.51
N ALA A 24 -6.13 -2.65 -4.72
CA ALA A 24 -4.91 -3.08 -5.40
C ALA A 24 -3.65 -2.87 -4.54
N LEU A 25 -3.60 -1.80 -3.76
CA LEU A 25 -2.51 -1.54 -2.82
C LEU A 25 -2.39 -2.64 -1.75
N GLN A 26 -3.52 -3.14 -1.22
CA GLN A 26 -3.51 -4.22 -0.22
C GLN A 26 -2.95 -5.51 -0.80
N LEU A 27 -3.33 -5.86 -2.02
CA LEU A 27 -2.80 -7.06 -2.69
C LEU A 27 -1.27 -7.02 -2.82
N ILE A 28 -0.69 -5.85 -3.16
CA ILE A 28 0.77 -5.67 -3.22
C ILE A 28 1.41 -5.82 -1.83
N ILE A 29 0.76 -5.30 -0.79
CA ILE A 29 1.24 -5.43 0.59
C ILE A 29 1.20 -6.89 1.04
N ASP A 30 0.10 -7.58 0.76
CA ASP A 30 -0.04 -9.00 1.10
C ASP A 30 1.02 -9.86 0.38
N GLU A 31 1.35 -9.52 -0.86
CA GLU A 31 2.41 -10.16 -1.64
C GLU A 31 3.79 -9.92 -1.00
N ALA A 32 4.09 -8.69 -0.58
CA ALA A 32 5.33 -8.34 0.11
C ALA A 32 5.46 -9.06 1.47
N VAL A 33 4.40 -9.05 2.27
CA VAL A 33 4.34 -9.74 3.57
C VAL A 33 4.48 -11.26 3.38
N GLY A 34 3.82 -11.83 2.37
CA GLY A 34 3.96 -13.23 2.00
C GLY A 34 5.38 -13.64 1.61
N ALA A 35 6.18 -12.71 1.09
CA ALA A 35 7.60 -12.89 0.79
C ALA A 35 8.51 -12.72 2.03
N GLY A 36 7.95 -12.34 3.18
CA GLY A 36 8.68 -12.12 4.42
C GLY A 36 9.27 -10.72 4.56
N ILE A 37 8.75 -9.75 3.82
CA ILE A 37 9.11 -8.33 3.95
C ILE A 37 8.36 -7.76 5.15
N ASP A 38 9.07 -7.10 6.05
CA ASP A 38 8.55 -6.54 7.30
C ASP A 38 8.52 -4.99 7.33
N HIS A 39 9.07 -4.34 6.29
CA HIS A 39 9.02 -2.90 6.16
C HIS A 39 8.64 -2.48 4.73
N ILE A 40 7.57 -1.72 4.60
CA ILE A 40 7.08 -1.18 3.33
C ILE A 40 7.15 0.34 3.37
N VAL A 41 7.83 0.92 2.39
CA VAL A 41 7.90 2.36 2.19
C VAL A 41 6.98 2.74 1.04
N ILE A 42 5.89 3.44 1.34
CA ILE A 42 4.94 3.90 0.34
C ILE A 42 5.33 5.31 -0.12
N VAL A 43 5.74 5.42 -1.38
CA VAL A 43 5.97 6.73 -1.99
C VAL A 43 4.66 7.23 -2.60
N THR A 44 4.12 8.27 -2.04
CA THR A 44 2.83 8.85 -2.41
C THR A 44 2.93 10.34 -2.71
N ASN A 45 1.82 11.01 -2.81
CA ASN A 45 1.72 12.46 -2.99
C ASN A 45 0.77 13.04 -1.93
N ARG A 46 1.08 14.22 -1.42
CA ARG A 46 0.25 14.91 -0.39
C ARG A 46 -1.21 15.15 -0.82
N ASN A 47 -1.47 15.14 -2.11
CA ASN A 47 -2.83 15.23 -2.64
C ASN A 47 -3.63 13.90 -2.61
N LYS A 48 -3.05 12.84 -2.03
CA LYS A 48 -3.67 11.52 -1.90
C LYS A 48 -3.78 11.07 -0.43
N PRO A 49 -4.41 11.85 0.45
CA PRO A 49 -4.50 11.52 1.88
C PRO A 49 -5.23 10.19 2.15
N ALA A 50 -6.08 9.76 1.22
CA ALA A 50 -6.79 8.49 1.34
C ALA A 50 -5.87 7.27 1.40
N ILE A 51 -4.63 7.36 0.87
CA ILE A 51 -3.67 6.26 0.95
C ILE A 51 -3.19 6.09 2.39
N GLU A 52 -2.89 7.17 3.08
CA GLU A 52 -2.49 7.13 4.50
C GLU A 52 -3.67 6.71 5.38
N ALA A 53 -4.85 7.32 5.16
CA ALA A 53 -6.07 6.99 5.88
C ALA A 53 -6.48 5.51 5.78
N TYR A 54 -6.07 4.82 4.71
CA TYR A 54 -6.31 3.39 4.56
C TYR A 54 -5.63 2.55 5.65
N PHE A 55 -4.50 3.01 6.20
CA PHE A 55 -3.75 2.33 7.25
C PHE A 55 -4.07 2.86 8.65
N GLU A 56 -4.88 3.90 8.75
CA GLU A 56 -5.32 4.41 10.05
C GLU A 56 -6.33 3.45 10.70
N PRO A 57 -6.26 3.25 12.02
CA PRO A 57 -7.24 2.45 12.75
C PRO A 57 -8.67 2.96 12.54
N SER A 58 -9.58 2.05 12.24
CA SER A 58 -11.03 2.36 12.05
C SER A 58 -11.84 1.82 13.23
N GLU A 59 -11.55 2.28 14.45
CA GLU A 59 -12.14 1.76 15.69
C GLU A 59 -13.66 1.76 15.68
N ASP A 60 -14.29 2.83 15.20
CA ASP A 60 -15.75 2.95 15.12
C ASP A 60 -16.36 1.90 14.17
N VAL A 61 -15.71 1.66 13.03
CA VAL A 61 -16.16 0.67 12.06
C VAL A 61 -15.98 -0.74 12.62
N VAL A 62 -14.86 -1.02 13.25
CA VAL A 62 -14.58 -2.31 13.90
C VAL A 62 -15.60 -2.58 15.01
N ALA A 63 -15.85 -1.62 15.89
CA ALA A 63 -16.86 -1.75 16.95
C ALA A 63 -18.26 -2.02 16.37
N LYS A 64 -18.64 -1.34 15.31
CA LYS A 64 -19.89 -1.56 14.60
C LYS A 64 -20.00 -2.96 14.01
N LEU A 65 -18.94 -3.45 13.36
CA LEU A 65 -18.91 -4.80 12.80
C LEU A 65 -19.04 -5.86 13.88
N ARG A 66 -18.31 -5.71 14.99
CA ARG A 66 -18.39 -6.63 16.13
C ARG A 66 -19.79 -6.64 16.73
N SER A 67 -20.42 -5.49 16.91
CA SER A 67 -21.79 -5.39 17.47
C SER A 67 -22.85 -6.03 16.57
N THR A 68 -22.58 -6.19 15.27
CA THR A 68 -23.48 -6.84 14.30
C THR A 68 -23.08 -8.28 13.97
N GLY A 69 -22.15 -8.89 14.74
CA GLY A 69 -21.72 -10.27 14.57
C GLY A 69 -20.75 -10.51 13.39
N ARG A 70 -20.25 -9.46 12.75
CA ARG A 70 -19.33 -9.56 11.60
C ARG A 70 -17.88 -9.63 12.08
N HIS A 71 -17.53 -10.58 12.92
CA HIS A 71 -16.23 -10.67 13.58
C HIS A 71 -15.08 -10.86 12.59
N ALA A 72 -15.21 -11.76 11.59
CA ALA A 72 -14.17 -12.00 10.61
C ALA A 72 -13.79 -10.74 9.81
N MET A 73 -14.77 -9.89 9.48
CA MET A 73 -14.52 -8.63 8.79
C MET A 73 -13.86 -7.59 9.71
N ALA A 74 -14.22 -7.57 11.00
CA ALA A 74 -13.58 -6.73 11.99
C ALA A 74 -12.11 -7.12 12.17
N ASP A 75 -11.84 -8.42 12.29
CA ASP A 75 -10.47 -8.95 12.43
C ASP A 75 -9.63 -8.65 11.19
N HIS A 76 -10.20 -8.75 10.00
CA HIS A 76 -9.53 -8.37 8.75
C HIS A 76 -9.18 -6.88 8.73
N LEU A 77 -10.11 -5.97 9.10
CA LEU A 77 -9.80 -4.54 9.17
C LEU A 77 -8.71 -4.22 10.18
N GLU A 78 -8.71 -4.87 11.33
CA GLU A 78 -7.67 -4.69 12.34
C GLU A 78 -6.30 -5.26 11.94
N SER A 79 -6.25 -6.19 10.99
CA SER A 79 -5.00 -6.76 10.49
C SER A 79 -4.27 -5.88 9.47
N ILE A 80 -4.98 -4.92 8.84
CA ILE A 80 -4.39 -4.03 7.84
C ILE A 80 -3.22 -3.26 8.47
N GLY A 81 -2.01 -3.43 7.92
CA GLY A 81 -0.80 -2.77 8.38
C GLY A 81 -0.26 -3.25 9.73
N ARG A 82 -0.86 -4.29 10.37
CA ARG A 82 -0.41 -4.78 11.69
C ARG A 82 0.88 -5.58 11.61
N ASP A 83 0.98 -6.46 10.61
CA ASP A 83 2.09 -7.42 10.49
C ASP A 83 3.28 -6.87 9.71
N VAL A 84 3.23 -5.61 9.33
CA VAL A 84 4.25 -4.93 8.53
C VAL A 84 4.40 -3.48 8.96
N ARG A 85 5.63 -2.99 9.02
CA ARG A 85 5.89 -1.58 9.26
C ARG A 85 5.67 -0.79 7.98
N VAL A 86 4.69 0.11 7.97
CA VAL A 86 4.41 1.00 6.85
C VAL A 86 4.96 2.40 7.13
N SER A 87 5.72 2.94 6.19
CA SER A 87 6.24 4.31 6.23
C SER A 87 5.84 5.06 4.96
N PHE A 88 5.57 6.34 5.09
CA PHE A 88 5.17 7.18 3.96
C PHE A 88 6.26 8.18 3.60
N VAL A 89 6.52 8.32 2.29
CA VAL A 89 7.42 9.31 1.71
C VAL A 89 6.69 10.03 0.60
N TYR A 90 6.93 11.32 0.44
CA TYR A 90 6.20 12.14 -0.52
C TYR A 90 7.07 12.49 -1.72
N GLN A 91 6.50 12.22 -2.91
CA GLN A 91 7.01 12.76 -4.16
C GLN A 91 6.20 14.02 -4.50
N ASP A 92 6.71 15.18 -4.19
CA ASP A 92 5.99 16.46 -4.40
C ASP A 92 5.94 16.87 -5.88
N ALA A 93 6.90 16.44 -6.68
CA ALA A 93 6.94 16.70 -8.13
C ALA A 93 6.94 15.37 -8.92
N PRO A 94 6.08 15.21 -9.95
CA PRO A 94 5.94 13.97 -10.71
C PRO A 94 7.07 13.79 -11.74
N LEU A 95 8.30 13.65 -11.29
CA LEU A 95 9.51 13.55 -12.13
C LEU A 95 9.85 12.11 -12.56
N GLY A 96 8.90 11.19 -12.46
CA GLY A 96 9.03 9.81 -12.91
C GLY A 96 9.41 8.82 -11.83
N LEU A 97 9.57 7.53 -12.24
CA LEU A 97 9.80 6.40 -11.34
C LEU A 97 11.13 6.51 -10.59
N GLY A 98 12.22 6.80 -11.31
CA GLY A 98 13.53 6.92 -10.68
C GLY A 98 13.58 8.00 -9.60
N HIS A 99 12.90 9.14 -9.81
CA HIS A 99 12.78 10.18 -8.78
C HIS A 99 11.96 9.69 -7.58
N ALA A 100 10.87 8.94 -7.81
CA ALA A 100 10.09 8.37 -6.72
C ALA A 100 10.91 7.41 -5.86
N VAL A 101 11.70 6.53 -6.48
CA VAL A 101 12.65 5.65 -5.77
C VAL A 101 13.67 6.46 -4.99
N GLY A 102 14.24 7.52 -5.60
CA GLY A 102 15.17 8.42 -4.93
C GLY A 102 14.59 9.13 -3.70
N CYS A 103 13.29 9.47 -3.72
CA CYS A 103 12.61 10.04 -2.54
C CYS A 103 12.61 9.09 -1.34
N ALA A 104 12.63 7.78 -1.56
CA ALA A 104 12.62 6.79 -0.50
C ALA A 104 14.01 6.47 0.08
N ALA A 105 15.09 6.99 -0.51
CA ALA A 105 16.46 6.63 -0.14
C ALA A 105 16.75 6.75 1.37
N SER A 106 16.28 7.82 2.01
CA SER A 106 16.49 8.03 3.45
C SER A 106 15.68 7.06 4.33
N ALA A 107 14.56 6.54 3.85
CA ALA A 107 13.71 5.61 4.58
C ALA A 107 14.17 4.16 4.40
N VAL A 108 14.76 3.83 3.25
CA VAL A 108 15.28 2.50 2.93
C VAL A 108 16.72 2.33 3.45
N GLY A 109 17.53 3.40 3.42
CA GLY A 109 18.95 3.33 3.81
C GLY A 109 19.78 2.52 2.81
N ASP A 110 20.74 1.76 3.33
CA ASP A 110 21.65 0.92 2.55
C ASP A 110 21.15 -0.55 2.45
N GLU A 111 19.93 -0.82 2.87
CA GLU A 111 19.36 -2.16 2.82
C GLU A 111 18.92 -2.53 1.39
N PRO A 112 19.04 -3.80 0.99
CA PRO A 112 18.43 -4.29 -0.24
C PRO A 112 16.92 -4.04 -0.23
N PHE A 113 16.34 -3.65 -1.35
CA PHE A 113 14.91 -3.38 -1.46
C PHE A 113 14.33 -3.83 -2.80
N ALA A 114 13.05 -4.18 -2.78
CA ALA A 114 12.26 -4.44 -3.97
C ALA A 114 11.41 -3.22 -4.31
N VAL A 115 11.23 -2.95 -5.59
CA VAL A 115 10.30 -1.92 -6.09
C VAL A 115 9.04 -2.62 -6.60
N MET A 116 7.89 -2.32 -5.99
CA MET A 116 6.60 -2.89 -6.37
C MET A 116 5.69 -1.79 -6.89
N LEU A 117 5.02 -2.05 -8.01
CA LEU A 117 4.09 -1.10 -8.63
C LEU A 117 2.66 -1.59 -8.40
N PRO A 118 1.72 -0.72 -7.95
CA PRO A 118 0.37 -1.13 -7.61
C PRO A 118 -0.50 -1.54 -8.80
N ASP A 119 0.01 -1.42 -10.01
CA ASP A 119 -0.61 -1.87 -11.27
C ASP A 119 0.07 -3.14 -11.84
N GLU A 120 1.02 -3.73 -11.12
CA GLU A 120 1.71 -4.97 -11.48
C GLU A 120 1.63 -5.97 -10.33
N LEU A 121 0.65 -6.87 -10.39
CA LEU A 121 0.52 -7.98 -9.44
C LEU A 121 1.34 -9.16 -9.96
N MET A 122 2.27 -9.65 -9.15
CA MET A 122 3.16 -10.74 -9.55
C MET A 122 2.49 -12.11 -9.44
N GLY A 123 1.55 -12.26 -8.51
CA GLY A 123 0.82 -13.52 -8.26
C GLY A 123 1.68 -14.65 -7.69
N ASP A 124 2.98 -14.44 -7.56
CA ASP A 124 3.94 -15.37 -6.97
C ASP A 124 5.02 -14.61 -6.19
N SER A 125 4.93 -14.66 -4.88
CA SER A 125 5.88 -13.98 -3.98
C SER A 125 7.28 -14.63 -3.96
N SER A 126 7.48 -15.77 -4.62
CA SER A 126 8.79 -16.44 -4.69
C SER A 126 9.84 -15.62 -5.43
N LEU A 127 9.41 -14.64 -6.24
CA LEU A 127 10.29 -13.73 -6.97
C LEU A 127 10.85 -12.60 -6.07
N LEU A 128 10.28 -12.41 -4.89
CA LEU A 128 10.77 -11.42 -3.92
C LEU A 128 11.80 -12.07 -3.00
N ASP A 129 12.96 -11.45 -2.88
CA ASP A 129 14.03 -11.96 -2.00
C ASP A 129 13.65 -11.73 -0.53
N ARG A 130 13.78 -12.79 0.27
CA ARG A 130 13.51 -12.73 1.71
C ARG A 130 14.57 -11.86 2.39
N GLY A 131 14.15 -10.81 3.03
CA GLY A 131 15.01 -9.86 3.73
C GLY A 131 15.25 -8.55 2.99
N ALA A 132 14.60 -8.34 1.84
CA ALA A 132 14.54 -7.02 1.20
C ALA A 132 13.40 -6.17 1.79
N ALA A 133 13.59 -4.87 1.90
CA ALA A 133 12.50 -3.94 2.12
C ALA A 133 11.70 -3.77 0.82
N ALA A 134 10.37 -3.66 0.90
CA ALA A 134 9.57 -3.35 -0.27
C ALA A 134 9.29 -1.85 -0.36
N LEU A 135 9.45 -1.32 -1.56
CA LEU A 135 9.08 0.04 -1.92
C LEU A 135 7.82 0.01 -2.77
N ALA A 136 6.68 0.30 -2.18
CA ALA A 136 5.42 0.45 -2.92
C ALA A 136 5.28 1.88 -3.44
N LEU A 137 5.07 2.04 -4.74
CA LEU A 137 4.97 3.33 -5.38
C LEU A 137 3.52 3.65 -5.76
N ALA A 138 2.91 4.58 -5.04
CA ALA A 138 1.62 5.17 -5.39
C ALA A 138 1.85 6.40 -6.29
N ARG A 139 1.73 6.26 -7.59
CA ARG A 139 1.86 7.34 -8.58
C ARG A 139 0.55 8.06 -8.86
#